data_1e045451455b58aed8aceef9a966e53f
#
_entry.id   1e045451455b58aed8aceef9a966e53f
#
_cell.length_a   1.000
_cell.length_b   1.000
_cell.length_c   1.000
_cell.angle_alpha   90.00
_cell.angle_beta   90.00
_cell.angle_gamma   90.00
#
_symmetry.space_group_name_H-M   'P 1'
#
loop_
_entity.id
_entity.type
_entity.pdbx_description
1 polymer ?
#
loop_
_entity_poly.entity_id
_entity_poly.type
_entity_poly.pdbx_seq_one_letter_code
_entity_poly.pdbx_strand_id
1 'polypeptide(L)'
;MSTIQNTKRKLKRKAKKFKLKAVMKNRFVLEGFYKYGDTDKSRFRRMFYLTSLHLSSKLGSVLGAKPRVYERKKYTIKPCVSAPESSFAKRPSPTLMAKKFLVNDIISFDIFDTLILRPFDDPKSLFFLLGEKNKCPGFKRYRELAEKLARQEAFEKDGTYEVTLRDIYEKMSRFVLLDIDKAMQYEIETELDLCFANPYMKEIFLQAKNLGKTIIAVSDMYLSKDVIEKMLIKCGYEGFDNIIVSNEYNASKRSLLLYEYIKEQYGVEKKYIHIGDNIVSDNRSARKCDIEPVWYKGVNPRGNAHRAFDMTSLIGSAYRGIVNAKLQNGDKQYSQYYEFGYTYAGFLVLGYCKFINDYCKNHGIDKILFLSRDGYILKSVYDRLYPDSNTEYVY
;
A
#
# COMPACT_ATOMS: atom_id res chain seq x y z
N MET A 1 28.49 29.58 -32.69
CA MET A 1 27.27 29.32 -31.90
C MET A 1 27.44 28.32 -30.73
N SER A 2 28.45 27.44 -30.71
CA SER A 2 28.66 26.42 -29.65
C SER A 2 29.17 26.96 -28.30
N THR A 3 29.97 28.02 -28.29
CA THR A 3 30.61 28.55 -27.08
C THR A 3 29.62 29.25 -26.14
N ILE A 4 28.66 29.99 -26.69
CA ILE A 4 27.62 30.70 -25.91
C ILE A 4 26.64 29.73 -25.27
N GLN A 5 26.29 28.64 -25.95
CA GLN A 5 25.44 27.58 -25.37
C GLN A 5 26.13 26.82 -24.25
N ASN A 6 27.42 26.56 -24.35
CA ASN A 6 28.22 25.91 -23.31
C ASN A 6 28.37 26.79 -22.06
N THR A 7 28.57 28.10 -22.26
CA THR A 7 28.65 29.06 -21.15
C THR A 7 27.30 29.20 -20.44
N LYS A 8 26.18 29.25 -21.17
CA LYS A 8 24.83 29.22 -20.56
C LYS A 8 24.53 27.92 -19.82
N ARG A 9 24.99 26.76 -20.30
CA ARG A 9 24.86 25.46 -19.57
C ARG A 9 25.72 25.44 -18.30
N LYS A 10 26.97 25.96 -18.35
CA LYS A 10 27.84 26.04 -17.14
C LYS A 10 27.27 27.01 -16.09
N LEU A 11 26.73 28.16 -16.51
CA LEU A 11 26.05 29.09 -15.59
C LEU A 11 24.79 28.48 -14.95
N LYS A 12 23.96 27.80 -15.75
CA LYS A 12 22.79 27.07 -15.21
C LYS A 12 23.19 25.97 -14.22
N ARG A 13 24.29 25.22 -14.45
CA ARG A 13 24.81 24.21 -13.51
C ARG A 13 25.36 24.85 -12.23
N LYS A 14 26.10 25.97 -12.32
CA LYS A 14 26.58 26.71 -11.14
C LYS A 14 25.40 27.26 -10.30
N ALA A 15 24.40 27.87 -10.97
CA ALA A 15 23.19 28.38 -10.31
C ALA A 15 22.39 27.28 -9.66
N LYS A 16 22.30 26.10 -10.28
CA LYS A 16 21.62 24.92 -9.69
C LYS A 16 22.36 24.37 -8.47
N LYS A 17 23.70 24.31 -8.51
CA LYS A 17 24.55 23.93 -7.35
C LYS A 17 24.44 24.94 -6.20
N PHE A 18 24.41 26.25 -6.51
CA PHE A 18 24.28 27.30 -5.50
C PHE A 18 22.89 27.28 -4.84
N LYS A 19 21.83 27.08 -5.63
CA LYS A 19 20.46 26.91 -5.14
C LYS A 19 20.33 25.68 -4.25
N LEU A 20 20.94 24.56 -4.63
CA LEU A 20 20.94 23.34 -3.82
C LEU A 20 21.66 23.52 -2.49
N LYS A 21 22.82 24.21 -2.50
CA LYS A 21 23.57 24.51 -1.24
C LYS A 21 22.79 25.44 -0.31
N ALA A 22 22.05 26.42 -0.83
CA ALA A 22 21.24 27.33 -0.03
C ALA A 22 20.02 26.62 0.57
N VAL A 23 19.41 25.70 -0.21
CA VAL A 23 18.29 24.85 0.23
C VAL A 23 18.72 23.89 1.34
N MET A 24 19.89 23.27 1.19
CA MET A 24 20.44 22.32 2.17
C MET A 24 20.83 22.95 3.51
N LYS A 25 21.02 24.28 3.58
CA LYS A 25 21.40 24.99 4.79
C LYS A 25 20.24 25.44 5.68
N ASN A 26 19.01 25.40 5.17
CA ASN A 26 17.85 25.87 5.92
C ASN A 26 16.86 24.72 6.11
N ARG A 27 16.68 24.26 7.35
CA ARG A 27 15.79 23.15 7.71
C ARG A 27 14.37 23.35 7.18
N PHE A 28 13.81 24.54 7.26
CA PHE A 28 12.46 24.85 6.81
C PHE A 28 12.31 24.68 5.29
N VAL A 29 13.34 25.07 4.55
CA VAL A 29 13.41 24.92 3.10
C VAL A 29 13.60 23.45 2.71
N LEU A 30 14.39 22.72 3.48
CA LEU A 30 14.65 21.29 3.26
C LEU A 30 13.40 20.43 3.53
N GLU A 31 12.74 20.66 4.66
CA GLU A 31 11.48 19.97 5.01
C GLU A 31 10.37 20.27 3.98
N GLY A 32 10.27 21.49 3.54
CA GLY A 32 9.35 21.89 2.48
C GLY A 32 9.70 21.26 1.12
N PHE A 33 10.99 21.16 0.79
CA PHE A 33 11.45 20.52 -0.44
C PHE A 33 11.10 19.02 -0.46
N TYR A 34 11.30 18.30 0.63
CA TYR A 34 10.91 16.90 0.76
C TYR A 34 9.39 16.71 0.76
N LYS A 35 8.65 17.58 1.43
CA LYS A 35 7.20 17.51 1.50
C LYS A 35 6.48 17.75 0.16
N TYR A 36 7.08 18.51 -0.75
CA TYR A 36 6.48 18.94 -2.02
C TYR A 36 7.27 18.50 -3.27
N GLY A 37 8.43 17.89 -3.10
CA GLY A 37 9.27 17.43 -4.19
C GLY A 37 8.73 16.22 -4.95
N ASP A 38 7.99 15.37 -4.26
CA ASP A 38 7.50 14.07 -4.75
C ASP A 38 5.99 14.03 -5.02
N THR A 39 5.28 15.14 -4.86
CA THR A 39 3.84 15.14 -5.10
C THR A 39 3.54 15.63 -6.52
N ASP A 40 2.67 14.90 -7.20
CA ASP A 40 2.06 15.14 -8.53
C ASP A 40 1.19 16.42 -8.57
N LYS A 41 1.66 17.48 -7.95
CA LYS A 41 0.97 18.79 -7.94
C LYS A 41 1.36 19.58 -9.14
N SER A 42 0.40 20.29 -9.70
CA SER A 42 0.52 21.06 -10.93
C SER A 42 1.85 21.87 -10.99
N ARG A 43 2.47 21.89 -12.16
CA ARG A 43 3.73 22.60 -12.44
C ARG A 43 3.76 24.04 -11.91
N PHE A 44 2.59 24.68 -11.87
CA PHE A 44 2.38 26.05 -11.36
C PHE A 44 2.51 26.17 -9.84
N ARG A 45 1.92 25.25 -9.06
CA ARG A 45 2.03 25.23 -7.59
C ARG A 45 3.45 24.91 -7.12
N ARG A 46 4.15 24.05 -7.86
CA ARG A 46 5.55 23.72 -7.59
C ARG A 46 6.46 24.93 -7.84
N MET A 47 6.22 25.68 -8.89
CA MET A 47 6.99 26.88 -9.22
C MET A 47 6.75 28.01 -8.21
N PHE A 48 5.50 28.23 -7.82
CA PHE A 48 5.14 29.23 -6.80
C PHE A 48 5.77 28.90 -5.44
N TYR A 49 5.72 27.63 -5.05
CA TYR A 49 6.32 27.17 -3.80
C TYR A 49 7.85 27.31 -3.79
N LEU A 50 8.52 26.91 -4.85
CA LEU A 50 9.98 27.08 -4.99
C LEU A 50 10.39 28.56 -5.01
N THR A 51 9.56 29.42 -5.58
CA THR A 51 9.79 30.88 -5.60
C THR A 51 9.61 31.48 -4.21
N SER A 52 8.57 31.08 -3.48
CA SER A 52 8.33 31.53 -2.10
C SER A 52 9.42 31.07 -1.14
N LEU A 53 9.91 29.84 -1.29
CA LEU A 53 11.06 29.33 -0.53
C LEU A 53 12.34 30.10 -0.83
N HIS A 54 12.54 30.50 -2.08
CA HIS A 54 13.72 31.27 -2.49
C HIS A 54 13.65 32.72 -1.95
N LEU A 55 12.46 33.32 -1.94
CA LEU A 55 12.23 34.66 -1.37
C LEU A 55 12.43 34.64 0.15
N SER A 56 11.86 33.68 0.87
CA SER A 56 12.01 33.54 2.31
C SER A 56 13.45 33.25 2.74
N SER A 57 14.20 32.50 1.95
CA SER A 57 15.63 32.25 2.16
C SER A 57 16.48 33.52 1.97
N LYS A 58 16.14 34.36 0.98
CA LYS A 58 16.83 35.66 0.77
C LYS A 58 16.46 36.70 1.83
N LEU A 59 15.20 36.82 2.19
CA LEU A 59 14.74 37.71 3.27
C LEU A 59 15.35 37.34 4.61
N GLY A 60 15.42 36.06 4.94
CA GLY A 60 16.08 35.56 6.16
C GLY A 60 17.58 35.89 6.21
N SER A 61 18.28 35.89 5.05
CA SER A 61 19.70 36.26 4.97
C SER A 61 19.92 37.78 5.11
N VAL A 62 18.99 38.60 4.59
CA VAL A 62 19.01 40.05 4.68
C VAL A 62 18.67 40.55 6.08
N LEU A 63 17.77 39.85 6.78
CA LEU A 63 17.35 40.17 8.16
C LEU A 63 18.33 39.65 9.23
N GLY A 64 19.51 39.19 8.85
CA GLY A 64 20.55 38.72 9.80
C GLY A 64 20.16 37.44 10.56
N ALA A 65 19.12 36.73 10.13
CA ALA A 65 18.79 35.42 10.66
C ALA A 65 19.95 34.47 10.34
N LYS A 66 20.86 34.29 11.30
CA LYS A 66 21.91 33.24 11.19
C LYS A 66 21.21 31.91 10.92
N PRO A 67 21.59 31.19 9.83
CA PRO A 67 21.09 29.83 9.63
C PRO A 67 21.39 29.09 10.92
N ARG A 68 20.35 28.59 11.61
CA ARG A 68 20.56 27.68 12.72
C ARG A 68 21.32 26.50 12.14
N VAL A 69 22.62 26.46 12.38
CA VAL A 69 23.44 25.29 12.13
C VAL A 69 22.71 24.15 12.82
N TYR A 70 22.45 23.09 12.08
CA TYR A 70 21.86 21.89 12.61
C TYR A 70 22.87 21.33 13.64
N GLU A 71 22.86 21.88 14.86
CA GLU A 71 23.41 21.16 15.97
C GLU A 71 22.59 19.88 16.05
N ARG A 72 23.23 18.75 15.77
CA ARG A 72 22.68 17.45 16.14
C ARG A 72 22.23 17.63 17.58
N LYS A 73 20.92 17.85 17.79
CA LYS A 73 20.37 17.75 19.13
C LYS A 73 20.88 16.42 19.62
N LYS A 74 21.74 16.46 20.64
CA LYS A 74 22.10 15.24 21.35
C LYS A 74 20.77 14.63 21.69
N TYR A 75 20.43 13.57 20.99
CA TYR A 75 19.23 12.80 21.32
C TYR A 75 19.51 12.28 22.74
N THR A 76 19.04 12.98 23.71
CA THR A 76 18.76 12.36 24.99
C THR A 76 17.74 11.30 24.64
N ILE A 77 18.15 10.05 24.64
CA ILE A 77 17.25 8.91 24.59
C ILE A 77 16.41 9.04 25.86
N LYS A 78 15.34 9.82 25.77
CA LYS A 78 14.29 9.70 26.76
C LYS A 78 13.71 8.32 26.49
N PRO A 79 13.63 7.43 27.50
CA PRO A 79 12.88 6.21 27.34
C PRO A 79 11.52 6.64 26.80
N CYS A 80 11.24 6.28 25.58
CA CYS A 80 9.97 6.59 24.94
C CYS A 80 8.93 5.68 25.59
N VAL A 81 8.28 6.14 26.64
CA VAL A 81 7.10 5.53 27.23
C VAL A 81 5.90 5.89 26.34
N SER A 82 6.09 5.86 25.03
CA SER A 82 4.97 6.01 24.11
C SER A 82 4.20 4.70 24.09
N ALA A 83 2.89 4.81 24.13
CA ALA A 83 2.03 3.66 23.94
C ALA A 83 2.41 2.95 22.61
N PRO A 84 2.34 1.59 22.55
CA PRO A 84 2.56 0.86 21.32
C PRO A 84 1.71 1.41 20.18
N GLU A 85 2.22 1.42 18.95
CA GLU A 85 1.47 1.89 17.76
C GLU A 85 0.15 1.14 17.60
N SER A 86 0.12 -0.17 17.86
CA SER A 86 -1.09 -0.99 17.80
C SER A 86 -2.19 -0.53 18.76
N SER A 87 -1.84 0.17 19.84
CA SER A 87 -2.83 0.73 20.77
C SER A 87 -3.67 1.84 20.14
N PHE A 88 -3.15 2.54 19.13
CA PHE A 88 -3.87 3.58 18.38
C PHE A 88 -4.75 3.01 17.26
N ALA A 89 -4.52 1.76 16.92
CA ALA A 89 -5.27 1.08 15.87
C ALA A 89 -6.59 0.45 16.35
N LYS A 90 -7.03 0.76 17.58
CA LYS A 90 -8.25 0.19 18.16
C LYS A 90 -9.45 0.31 17.25
N ARG A 91 -10.15 -0.80 17.07
CA ARG A 91 -11.41 -0.91 16.35
C ARG A 91 -12.48 -1.51 17.27
N PRO A 92 -13.77 -1.35 16.95
CA PRO A 92 -14.81 -2.14 17.59
C PRO A 92 -14.50 -3.63 17.46
N SER A 93 -14.83 -4.44 18.47
CA SER A 93 -14.65 -5.90 18.31
C SER A 93 -15.50 -6.42 17.15
N PRO A 94 -15.08 -7.51 16.48
CA PRO A 94 -15.89 -8.15 15.43
C PRO A 94 -17.31 -8.44 15.87
N THR A 95 -17.50 -8.92 17.11
CA THR A 95 -18.82 -9.16 17.70
C THR A 95 -19.67 -7.88 17.82
N LEU A 96 -19.05 -6.75 18.20
CA LEU A 96 -19.77 -5.48 18.26
C LEU A 96 -20.16 -4.98 16.87
N MET A 97 -19.32 -5.22 15.88
CA MET A 97 -19.63 -4.92 14.48
C MET A 97 -20.78 -5.78 13.97
N ALA A 98 -20.79 -7.07 14.28
CA ALA A 98 -21.82 -8.01 13.87
C ALA A 98 -23.21 -7.63 14.43
N LYS A 99 -23.30 -6.95 15.56
CA LYS A 99 -24.59 -6.44 16.07
C LYS A 99 -25.31 -5.51 15.07
N LYS A 100 -24.56 -4.78 14.24
CA LYS A 100 -25.15 -3.94 13.19
C LYS A 100 -25.83 -4.75 12.09
N PHE A 101 -25.39 -6.01 11.89
CA PHE A 101 -25.96 -6.87 10.85
C PHE A 101 -27.37 -7.39 11.21
N LEU A 102 -27.71 -7.43 12.51
CA LEU A 102 -28.99 -7.98 12.96
C LEU A 102 -30.19 -7.27 12.36
N VAL A 103 -30.10 -5.97 12.15
CA VAL A 103 -31.19 -5.13 11.64
C VAL A 103 -31.19 -4.96 10.13
N ASN A 104 -30.18 -5.52 9.44
CA ASN A 104 -30.02 -5.44 8.01
C ASN A 104 -30.34 -6.81 7.36
N ASP A 105 -30.87 -6.80 6.16
CA ASP A 105 -31.23 -8.01 5.39
C ASP A 105 -30.08 -8.45 4.50
N ILE A 106 -29.38 -7.46 3.91
CA ILE A 106 -28.26 -7.66 2.99
C ILE A 106 -26.99 -7.05 3.58
N ILE A 107 -25.94 -7.87 3.69
CA ILE A 107 -24.61 -7.46 4.16
C ILE A 107 -23.67 -7.42 2.97
N SER A 108 -23.13 -6.27 2.66
CA SER A 108 -22.26 -6.04 1.52
C SER A 108 -20.86 -5.69 2.00
N PHE A 109 -19.84 -6.31 1.40
CA PHE A 109 -18.42 -6.03 1.68
C PHE A 109 -17.72 -5.53 0.43
N ASP A 110 -16.93 -4.46 0.56
CA ASP A 110 -15.86 -4.18 -0.37
C ASP A 110 -14.75 -5.22 -0.26
N ILE A 111 -13.95 -5.39 -1.32
CA ILE A 111 -12.99 -6.49 -1.42
C ILE A 111 -11.56 -6.02 -1.11
N PHE A 112 -11.00 -5.15 -1.97
CA PHE A 112 -9.61 -4.74 -1.88
C PHE A 112 -9.39 -3.73 -0.75
N ASP A 113 -8.27 -3.87 -0.03
CA ASP A 113 -7.95 -3.09 1.19
C ASP A 113 -9.00 -3.19 2.31
N THR A 114 -10.03 -4.02 2.11
CA THR A 114 -11.09 -4.36 3.07
C THR A 114 -11.03 -5.84 3.46
N LEU A 115 -11.52 -6.76 2.64
CA LEU A 115 -11.46 -8.21 2.89
C LEU A 115 -10.06 -8.76 2.59
N ILE A 116 -9.47 -8.32 1.50
CA ILE A 116 -8.17 -8.77 1.00
C ILE A 116 -7.15 -7.65 1.13
N LEU A 117 -5.99 -7.98 1.66
CA LEU A 117 -4.83 -7.10 1.74
C LEU A 117 -3.72 -7.57 0.79
N ARG A 118 -2.85 -6.64 0.41
CA ARG A 118 -1.61 -6.89 -0.30
C ARG A 118 -0.42 -6.53 0.60
N PRO A 119 0.78 -7.11 0.38
CA PRO A 119 1.96 -6.79 1.19
C PRO A 119 2.57 -5.42 0.88
N PHE A 120 1.83 -4.51 0.24
CA PHE A 120 2.29 -3.18 -0.14
C PHE A 120 1.41 -2.09 0.49
N ASP A 121 2.03 -0.97 0.91
CA ASP A 121 1.27 0.21 1.31
C ASP A 121 0.71 0.99 0.11
N ASP A 122 1.35 0.88 -1.07
CA ASP A 122 0.84 1.30 -2.37
C ASP A 122 0.62 0.04 -3.24
N PRO A 123 -0.62 -0.35 -3.55
CA PRO A 123 -0.92 -1.52 -4.38
C PRO A 123 -0.22 -1.51 -5.73
N LYS A 124 0.03 -0.33 -6.30
CA LYS A 124 0.75 -0.16 -7.58
C LYS A 124 2.23 -0.58 -7.52
N SER A 125 2.75 -0.86 -6.33
CA SER A 125 4.10 -1.40 -6.18
C SER A 125 4.24 -2.82 -6.76
N LEU A 126 3.12 -3.54 -6.91
CA LEU A 126 3.06 -4.80 -7.63
C LEU A 126 3.59 -4.67 -9.07
N PHE A 127 3.37 -3.53 -9.71
CA PHE A 127 3.82 -3.31 -11.09
C PHE A 127 5.36 -3.29 -11.26
N PHE A 128 6.13 -3.12 -10.17
CA PHE A 128 7.58 -3.31 -10.24
C PHE A 128 7.93 -4.79 -10.45
N LEU A 129 7.23 -5.70 -9.77
CA LEU A 129 7.44 -7.15 -9.92
C LEU A 129 7.03 -7.61 -11.32
N LEU A 130 5.96 -7.06 -11.85
CA LEU A 130 5.52 -7.35 -13.22
C LEU A 130 6.53 -6.84 -14.25
N GLY A 131 7.20 -5.73 -13.97
CA GLY A 131 8.27 -5.20 -14.79
C GLY A 131 9.43 -6.18 -14.92
N GLU A 132 9.84 -6.81 -13.83
CA GLU A 132 10.88 -7.85 -13.81
C GLU A 132 10.41 -9.11 -14.56
N LYS A 133 9.20 -9.61 -14.27
CA LYS A 133 8.64 -10.81 -14.96
C LYS A 133 8.54 -10.61 -16.47
N ASN A 134 8.14 -9.42 -16.92
CA ASN A 134 7.99 -9.08 -18.32
C ASN A 134 9.30 -8.57 -18.98
N LYS A 135 10.39 -8.47 -18.24
CA LYS A 135 11.65 -7.85 -18.69
C LYS A 135 11.45 -6.49 -19.34
N CYS A 136 10.56 -5.68 -18.78
CA CYS A 136 10.13 -4.39 -19.31
C CYS A 136 10.51 -3.25 -18.35
N PRO A 137 11.63 -2.55 -18.58
CA PRO A 137 12.00 -1.38 -17.79
C PRO A 137 10.93 -0.30 -17.87
N GLY A 138 10.53 0.25 -16.71
CA GLY A 138 9.49 1.27 -16.64
C GLY A 138 8.06 0.77 -16.75
N PHE A 139 7.84 -0.54 -16.66
CA PHE A 139 6.53 -1.20 -16.74
C PHE A 139 5.46 -0.49 -15.87
N LYS A 140 5.77 -0.20 -14.61
CA LYS A 140 4.84 0.51 -13.70
C LYS A 140 4.30 1.78 -14.34
N ARG A 141 5.17 2.61 -14.91
CA ARG A 141 4.77 3.88 -15.54
C ARG A 141 3.87 3.66 -16.75
N TYR A 142 4.19 2.68 -17.58
CA TYR A 142 3.39 2.36 -18.76
C TYR A 142 2.04 1.76 -18.37
N ARG A 143 2.01 0.88 -17.37
CA ARG A 143 0.79 0.27 -16.87
C ARG A 143 -0.17 1.30 -16.24
N GLU A 144 0.36 2.22 -15.42
CA GLU A 144 -0.43 3.33 -14.85
C GLU A 144 -0.97 4.28 -15.94
N LEU A 145 -0.14 4.60 -16.94
CA LEU A 145 -0.56 5.44 -18.06
C LEU A 145 -1.64 4.75 -18.90
N ALA A 146 -1.44 3.48 -19.21
CA ALA A 146 -2.38 2.69 -19.99
C ALA A 146 -3.75 2.60 -19.32
N GLU A 147 -3.80 2.35 -18.01
CA GLU A 147 -5.05 2.33 -17.26
C GLU A 147 -5.76 3.69 -17.30
N LYS A 148 -5.02 4.77 -17.07
CA LYS A 148 -5.59 6.12 -17.14
C LYS A 148 -6.20 6.41 -18.50
N LEU A 149 -5.52 6.05 -19.60
CA LEU A 149 -6.00 6.29 -20.97
C LEU A 149 -7.16 5.37 -21.33
N ALA A 150 -7.12 4.10 -20.90
CA ALA A 150 -8.25 3.18 -21.12
C ALA A 150 -9.53 3.69 -20.44
N ARG A 151 -9.43 4.12 -19.17
CA ARG A 151 -10.58 4.70 -18.45
C ARG A 151 -11.09 6.00 -19.06
N GLN A 152 -10.20 6.84 -19.57
CA GLN A 152 -10.60 8.08 -20.25
C GLN A 152 -11.35 7.77 -21.55
N GLU A 153 -10.85 6.84 -22.35
CA GLU A 153 -11.47 6.42 -23.60
C GLU A 153 -12.83 5.76 -23.36
N ALA A 154 -12.94 4.91 -22.32
CA ALA A 154 -14.21 4.33 -21.90
C ALA A 154 -15.23 5.43 -21.51
N PHE A 155 -14.79 6.45 -20.79
CA PHE A 155 -15.67 7.57 -20.45
C PHE A 155 -16.12 8.39 -21.66
N GLU A 156 -15.22 8.63 -22.62
CA GLU A 156 -15.55 9.35 -23.85
C GLU A 156 -16.54 8.55 -24.73
N LYS A 157 -16.45 7.23 -24.71
CA LYS A 157 -17.29 6.33 -25.51
C LYS A 157 -18.62 6.00 -24.85
N ASP A 158 -18.58 5.57 -23.59
CA ASP A 158 -19.70 4.93 -22.91
C ASP A 158 -20.18 5.71 -21.65
N GLY A 159 -19.54 6.85 -21.33
CA GLY A 159 -19.88 7.67 -20.17
C GLY A 159 -19.47 7.07 -18.81
N THR A 160 -18.69 6.00 -18.82
CA THR A 160 -18.22 5.28 -17.62
C THR A 160 -16.71 5.12 -17.61
N TYR A 161 -16.11 5.03 -16.42
CA TYR A 161 -14.67 4.78 -16.28
C TYR A 161 -14.34 3.30 -16.10
N GLU A 162 -15.32 2.40 -16.31
CA GLU A 162 -15.10 0.98 -16.13
C GLU A 162 -14.34 0.38 -17.30
N VAL A 163 -13.36 -0.45 -17.01
CA VAL A 163 -12.48 -1.10 -17.99
C VAL A 163 -12.12 -2.49 -17.49
N THR A 164 -11.82 -3.37 -18.43
CA THR A 164 -11.27 -4.69 -18.14
C THR A 164 -9.74 -4.65 -18.09
N LEU A 165 -9.14 -5.70 -17.54
CA LEU A 165 -7.69 -5.87 -17.59
C LEU A 165 -7.17 -5.90 -19.03
N ARG A 166 -7.92 -6.50 -19.95
CA ARG A 166 -7.59 -6.56 -21.39
C ARG A 166 -7.53 -5.18 -22.01
N ASP A 167 -8.53 -4.33 -21.78
CA ASP A 167 -8.53 -2.95 -22.31
C ASP A 167 -7.28 -2.18 -21.89
N ILE A 168 -6.86 -2.38 -20.65
CA ILE A 168 -5.66 -1.73 -20.11
C ILE A 168 -4.40 -2.22 -20.84
N TYR A 169 -4.26 -3.54 -21.03
CA TYR A 169 -3.07 -4.10 -21.68
C TYR A 169 -3.05 -3.84 -23.19
N GLU A 170 -4.19 -3.83 -23.87
CA GLU A 170 -4.28 -3.39 -25.24
C GLU A 170 -3.87 -1.92 -25.41
N LYS A 171 -4.23 -1.08 -24.44
CA LYS A 171 -3.75 0.29 -24.44
C LYS A 171 -2.24 0.36 -24.18
N MET A 172 -1.71 -0.49 -23.29
CA MET A 172 -0.29 -0.55 -22.96
C MET A 172 0.58 -1.00 -24.14
N SER A 173 0.08 -1.92 -24.97
CA SER A 173 0.81 -2.43 -26.15
C SER A 173 1.11 -1.35 -27.18
N ARG A 174 0.42 -0.22 -27.13
CA ARG A 174 0.69 0.96 -27.97
C ARG A 174 1.99 1.69 -27.55
N PHE A 175 2.50 1.45 -26.36
CA PHE A 175 3.70 2.13 -25.82
C PHE A 175 4.90 1.20 -25.69
N VAL A 176 4.67 -0.09 -25.52
CA VAL A 176 5.69 -1.12 -25.32
C VAL A 176 5.35 -2.37 -26.09
N LEU A 177 6.38 -2.98 -26.67
CA LEU A 177 6.24 -4.31 -27.26
C LEU A 177 6.07 -5.34 -26.13
N LEU A 178 4.90 -5.95 -26.05
CA LEU A 178 4.52 -6.84 -24.96
C LEU A 178 3.61 -7.95 -25.49
N ASP A 179 3.81 -9.14 -25.02
CA ASP A 179 2.83 -10.22 -25.15
C ASP A 179 1.70 -9.97 -24.15
N ILE A 180 0.55 -9.52 -24.66
CA ILE A 180 -0.58 -9.07 -23.85
C ILE A 180 -1.10 -10.21 -22.97
N ASP A 181 -1.33 -11.39 -23.54
CA ASP A 181 -1.94 -12.51 -22.82
C ASP A 181 -1.02 -13.00 -21.70
N LYS A 182 0.26 -13.11 -21.99
CA LYS A 182 1.26 -13.48 -21.00
C LYS A 182 1.41 -12.46 -19.89
N ALA A 183 1.40 -11.18 -20.23
CA ALA A 183 1.54 -10.11 -19.26
C ALA A 183 0.29 -9.97 -18.35
N MET A 184 -0.90 -10.17 -18.91
CA MET A 184 -2.15 -10.26 -18.13
C MET A 184 -2.11 -11.46 -17.18
N GLN A 185 -1.66 -12.61 -17.66
CA GLN A 185 -1.51 -13.83 -16.86
C GLN A 185 -0.55 -13.58 -15.68
N TYR A 186 0.58 -12.93 -15.93
CA TYR A 186 1.52 -12.56 -14.85
C TYR A 186 0.91 -11.61 -13.82
N GLU A 187 0.06 -10.65 -14.23
CA GLU A 187 -0.63 -9.78 -13.27
C GLU A 187 -1.61 -10.57 -12.42
N ILE A 188 -2.42 -11.43 -13.02
CA ILE A 188 -3.39 -12.29 -12.32
C ILE A 188 -2.68 -13.22 -11.32
N GLU A 189 -1.64 -13.91 -11.76
CA GLU A 189 -0.87 -14.81 -10.90
C GLU A 189 -0.22 -14.05 -9.73
N THR A 190 0.35 -12.89 -10.00
CA THR A 190 1.01 -12.09 -8.98
C THR A 190 0.02 -11.53 -7.96
N GLU A 191 -1.17 -11.10 -8.40
CA GLU A 191 -2.26 -10.69 -7.50
C GLU A 191 -2.73 -11.86 -6.63
N LEU A 192 -2.94 -13.04 -7.24
CA LEU A 192 -3.28 -14.26 -6.52
C LEU A 192 -2.19 -14.66 -5.52
N ASP A 193 -0.92 -14.65 -5.92
CA ASP A 193 0.18 -15.08 -5.06
C ASP A 193 0.34 -14.19 -3.82
N LEU A 194 0.18 -12.90 -3.99
CA LEU A 194 0.48 -11.90 -2.96
C LEU A 194 -0.70 -11.53 -2.07
N CYS A 195 -1.93 -11.81 -2.49
CA CYS A 195 -3.09 -11.48 -1.68
C CYS A 195 -3.20 -12.35 -0.43
N PHE A 196 -3.65 -11.76 0.66
CA PHE A 196 -3.93 -12.46 1.92
C PHE A 196 -5.15 -11.86 2.63
N ALA A 197 -5.77 -12.67 3.48
CA ALA A 197 -6.96 -12.26 4.23
C ALA A 197 -6.65 -11.13 5.21
N ASN A 198 -7.56 -10.19 5.33
CA ASN A 198 -7.58 -9.24 6.45
C ASN A 198 -8.10 -9.94 7.71
N PRO A 199 -7.27 -10.20 8.73
CA PRO A 199 -7.69 -11.00 9.88
C PRO A 199 -8.89 -10.39 10.63
N TYR A 200 -8.96 -9.07 10.75
CA TYR A 200 -10.07 -8.39 11.41
C TYR A 200 -11.38 -8.57 10.61
N MET A 201 -11.33 -8.39 9.30
CA MET A 201 -12.52 -8.57 8.45
C MET A 201 -12.91 -10.03 8.31
N LYS A 202 -11.95 -10.96 8.41
CA LYS A 202 -12.24 -12.39 8.40
C LYS A 202 -13.17 -12.80 9.54
N GLU A 203 -12.90 -12.31 10.75
CA GLU A 203 -13.76 -12.55 11.90
C GLU A 203 -15.16 -11.92 11.73
N ILE A 204 -15.23 -10.69 11.17
CA ILE A 204 -16.50 -10.03 10.90
C ILE A 204 -17.32 -10.80 9.86
N PHE A 205 -16.67 -11.28 8.80
CA PHE A 205 -17.31 -12.10 7.78
C PHE A 205 -17.87 -13.41 8.35
N LEU A 206 -17.11 -14.10 9.20
CA LEU A 206 -17.57 -15.32 9.87
C LEU A 206 -18.79 -15.06 10.79
N GLN A 207 -18.80 -13.93 11.49
CA GLN A 207 -19.95 -13.51 12.27
C GLN A 207 -21.18 -13.24 11.38
N ALA A 208 -20.99 -12.58 10.22
CA ALA A 208 -22.06 -12.35 9.26
C ALA A 208 -22.66 -13.66 8.72
N LYS A 209 -21.78 -14.63 8.39
CA LYS A 209 -22.24 -15.98 7.94
C LYS A 209 -23.12 -16.69 8.97
N ASN A 210 -22.73 -16.60 10.25
CA ASN A 210 -23.47 -17.25 11.33
C ASN A 210 -24.89 -16.66 11.55
N LEU A 211 -25.16 -15.49 10.99
CA LEU A 211 -26.50 -14.85 11.08
C LEU A 211 -27.47 -15.34 10.01
N GLY A 212 -27.04 -16.13 9.04
CA GLY A 212 -27.88 -16.61 7.94
C GLY A 212 -28.45 -15.50 7.06
N LYS A 213 -27.76 -14.34 6.99
CA LYS A 213 -28.15 -13.21 6.13
C LYS A 213 -27.54 -13.36 4.73
N THR A 214 -28.15 -12.70 3.76
CA THR A 214 -27.56 -12.60 2.43
C THR A 214 -26.28 -11.77 2.47
N ILE A 215 -25.19 -12.34 1.98
CA ILE A 215 -23.86 -11.71 2.01
C ILE A 215 -23.34 -11.58 0.59
N ILE A 216 -23.02 -10.35 0.18
CA ILE A 216 -22.49 -10.05 -1.14
C ILE A 216 -21.14 -9.35 -1.05
N ALA A 217 -20.27 -9.60 -2.03
CA ALA A 217 -19.03 -8.84 -2.21
C ALA A 217 -19.19 -7.88 -3.41
N VAL A 218 -18.75 -6.63 -3.25
CA VAL A 218 -18.92 -5.58 -4.27
C VAL A 218 -17.61 -4.83 -4.47
N SER A 219 -17.08 -4.84 -5.69
CA SER A 219 -15.77 -4.22 -5.98
C SER A 219 -15.79 -3.35 -7.23
N ASP A 220 -15.18 -2.15 -7.12
CA ASP A 220 -14.83 -1.31 -8.28
C ASP A 220 -13.43 -1.75 -8.77
N MET A 221 -13.37 -2.70 -9.73
CA MET A 221 -12.11 -3.32 -10.15
C MET A 221 -12.13 -3.73 -11.63
N TYR A 222 -10.96 -3.73 -12.25
CA TYR A 222 -10.74 -4.18 -13.64
C TYR A 222 -10.49 -5.69 -13.80
N LEU A 223 -10.26 -6.41 -12.71
CA LEU A 223 -10.16 -7.87 -12.71
C LEU A 223 -11.54 -8.50 -12.88
N SER A 224 -11.61 -9.65 -13.55
CA SER A 224 -12.85 -10.39 -13.70
C SER A 224 -13.35 -10.99 -12.39
N LYS A 225 -14.64 -11.25 -12.31
CA LYS A 225 -15.28 -11.94 -11.19
C LYS A 225 -14.58 -13.26 -10.84
N ASP A 226 -14.24 -14.07 -11.84
CA ASP A 226 -13.57 -15.38 -11.63
C ASP A 226 -12.20 -15.25 -10.94
N VAL A 227 -11.43 -14.21 -11.28
CA VAL A 227 -10.14 -13.95 -10.64
C VAL A 227 -10.35 -13.52 -9.20
N ILE A 228 -11.30 -12.63 -8.96
CA ILE A 228 -11.63 -12.12 -7.62
C ILE A 228 -12.18 -13.26 -6.74
N GLU A 229 -13.00 -14.13 -7.26
CA GLU A 229 -13.51 -15.29 -6.54
C GLU A 229 -12.38 -16.24 -6.11
N LYS A 230 -11.43 -16.53 -6.99
CA LYS A 230 -10.23 -17.31 -6.64
C LYS A 230 -9.40 -16.63 -5.54
N MET A 231 -9.26 -15.30 -5.57
CA MET A 231 -8.56 -14.55 -4.52
C MET A 231 -9.31 -14.65 -3.18
N LEU A 232 -10.63 -14.54 -3.18
CA LEU A 232 -11.46 -14.67 -1.98
C LEU A 232 -11.38 -16.08 -1.40
N ILE A 233 -11.48 -17.12 -2.22
CA ILE A 233 -11.35 -18.53 -1.80
C ILE A 233 -9.96 -18.77 -1.20
N LYS A 234 -8.89 -18.34 -1.87
CA LYS A 234 -7.52 -18.44 -1.35
C LYS A 234 -7.38 -17.77 0.03
N CYS A 235 -8.04 -16.64 0.24
CA CYS A 235 -8.09 -15.95 1.53
C CYS A 235 -9.08 -16.59 2.52
N GLY A 236 -9.73 -17.69 2.15
CA GLY A 236 -10.69 -18.43 2.95
C GLY A 236 -12.02 -17.72 3.14
N TYR A 237 -12.40 -16.82 2.26
CA TYR A 237 -13.74 -16.23 2.21
C TYR A 237 -14.61 -17.06 1.27
N GLU A 238 -15.42 -17.94 1.83
CA GLU A 238 -16.31 -18.81 1.08
C GLU A 238 -17.78 -18.57 1.47
N GLY A 239 -18.70 -18.71 0.50
CA GLY A 239 -20.14 -18.63 0.73
C GLY A 239 -20.67 -17.21 0.70
N PHE A 240 -20.18 -16.38 -0.22
CA PHE A 240 -20.91 -15.22 -0.70
C PHE A 240 -22.08 -15.68 -1.56
N ASP A 241 -23.25 -15.05 -1.39
CA ASP A 241 -24.40 -15.28 -2.27
C ASP A 241 -24.15 -14.71 -3.68
N ASN A 242 -23.35 -13.65 -3.78
CA ASN A 242 -22.89 -13.12 -5.05
C ASN A 242 -21.60 -12.28 -4.89
N ILE A 243 -20.86 -12.20 -5.99
CA ILE A 243 -19.70 -11.32 -6.17
C ILE A 243 -20.01 -10.41 -7.35
N ILE A 244 -20.05 -9.11 -7.11
CA ILE A 244 -20.45 -8.09 -8.09
C ILE A 244 -19.25 -7.19 -8.35
N VAL A 245 -18.81 -7.15 -9.62
CA VAL A 245 -17.61 -6.41 -10.03
C VAL A 245 -18.01 -5.36 -11.07
N SER A 246 -17.60 -4.13 -10.85
CA SER A 246 -18.02 -2.96 -11.61
C SER A 246 -17.82 -3.06 -13.12
N ASN A 247 -16.73 -3.67 -13.57
CA ASN A 247 -16.39 -3.82 -14.98
C ASN A 247 -17.35 -4.75 -15.74
N GLU A 248 -18.03 -5.69 -15.05
CA GLU A 248 -19.00 -6.60 -15.67
C GLU A 248 -20.36 -5.94 -15.90
N TYR A 249 -20.64 -4.88 -15.13
CA TYR A 249 -21.93 -4.15 -15.20
C TYR A 249 -21.76 -2.76 -15.82
N ASN A 250 -20.56 -2.39 -16.20
CA ASN A 250 -20.25 -1.05 -16.68
C ASN A 250 -20.71 0.08 -15.71
N ALA A 251 -20.70 -0.23 -14.42
CA ALA A 251 -21.26 0.59 -13.36
C ALA A 251 -20.40 0.48 -12.09
N SER A 252 -20.09 1.61 -11.45
CA SER A 252 -19.29 1.63 -10.22
C SER A 252 -20.12 2.01 -9.00
N LYS A 253 -19.60 1.68 -7.81
CA LYS A 253 -20.13 2.18 -6.54
C LYS A 253 -20.10 3.72 -6.51
N ARG A 254 -19.06 4.31 -7.09
CA ARG A 254 -18.89 5.76 -7.13
C ARG A 254 -19.94 6.48 -7.96
N SER A 255 -20.37 5.88 -9.08
CA SER A 255 -21.44 6.41 -9.94
C SER A 255 -22.86 6.22 -9.36
N LEU A 256 -22.98 5.47 -8.27
CA LEU A 256 -24.21 5.00 -7.63
C LEU A 256 -24.88 3.83 -8.35
N LEU A 257 -24.73 3.72 -9.67
CA LEU A 257 -25.42 2.75 -10.53
C LEU A 257 -25.24 1.30 -10.05
N LEU A 258 -24.06 0.95 -9.50
CA LEU A 258 -23.84 -0.40 -9.01
C LEU A 258 -24.66 -0.70 -7.73
N TYR A 259 -24.87 0.29 -6.89
CA TYR A 259 -25.74 0.16 -5.70
C TYR A 259 -27.22 0.13 -6.08
N GLU A 260 -27.62 0.93 -7.07
CA GLU A 260 -28.98 0.91 -7.62
C GLU A 260 -29.29 -0.46 -8.22
N TYR A 261 -28.39 -1.01 -9.05
CA TYR A 261 -28.50 -2.37 -9.55
C TYR A 261 -28.66 -3.42 -8.44
N ILE A 262 -27.84 -3.35 -7.37
CA ILE A 262 -27.94 -4.26 -6.24
C ILE A 262 -29.32 -4.18 -5.58
N LYS A 263 -29.85 -2.98 -5.37
CA LYS A 263 -31.17 -2.78 -4.77
C LYS A 263 -32.31 -3.31 -5.69
N GLU A 264 -32.19 -3.18 -7.00
CA GLU A 264 -33.11 -3.75 -7.96
C GLU A 264 -33.10 -5.30 -7.91
N GLN A 265 -31.93 -5.91 -7.79
CA GLN A 265 -31.78 -7.37 -7.74
C GLN A 265 -32.28 -8.00 -6.44
N TYR A 266 -32.09 -7.34 -5.32
CA TYR A 266 -32.38 -7.92 -4.00
C TYR A 266 -33.61 -7.34 -3.31
N GLY A 267 -34.17 -6.25 -3.82
CA GLY A 267 -35.39 -5.60 -3.32
C GLY A 267 -35.10 -4.24 -2.70
N VAL A 268 -35.73 -3.20 -3.22
CA VAL A 268 -35.56 -1.80 -2.79
C VAL A 268 -36.02 -1.55 -1.36
N GLU A 269 -36.94 -2.37 -0.86
CA GLU A 269 -37.52 -2.31 0.50
C GLU A 269 -36.63 -2.91 1.57
N LYS A 270 -35.62 -3.70 1.18
CA LYS A 270 -34.69 -4.34 2.13
C LYS A 270 -33.72 -3.34 2.75
N LYS A 271 -33.23 -3.68 3.92
CA LYS A 271 -32.21 -2.92 4.62
C LYS A 271 -30.83 -3.44 4.28
N TYR A 272 -29.96 -2.54 3.88
CA TYR A 272 -28.62 -2.83 3.41
C TYR A 272 -27.57 -2.22 4.34
N ILE A 273 -26.47 -2.94 4.55
CA ILE A 273 -25.26 -2.43 5.17
C ILE A 273 -24.07 -2.72 4.27
N HIS A 274 -23.21 -1.72 4.06
CA HIS A 274 -21.99 -1.86 3.26
C HIS A 274 -20.76 -1.50 4.08
N ILE A 275 -19.74 -2.37 4.05
CA ILE A 275 -18.49 -2.19 4.76
C ILE A 275 -17.37 -2.04 3.74
N GLY A 276 -16.64 -0.93 3.79
CA GLY A 276 -15.51 -0.70 2.89
C GLY A 276 -14.59 0.41 3.35
N ASP A 277 -13.41 0.51 2.71
CA ASP A 277 -12.34 1.41 3.12
C ASP A 277 -12.41 2.79 2.45
N ASN A 278 -13.03 2.87 1.27
CA ASN A 278 -13.08 4.10 0.49
C ASN A 278 -14.20 5.03 0.96
N ILE A 279 -13.81 6.19 1.49
CA ILE A 279 -14.78 7.17 2.04
C ILE A 279 -15.76 7.73 1.00
N VAL A 280 -15.43 7.67 -0.30
CA VAL A 280 -16.30 8.16 -1.36
C VAL A 280 -17.23 7.04 -1.84
N SER A 281 -16.66 5.96 -2.39
CA SER A 281 -17.45 4.87 -2.98
C SER A 281 -18.19 4.06 -1.92
N ASP A 282 -17.57 3.70 -0.80
CA ASP A 282 -18.17 2.79 0.16
C ASP A 282 -18.93 3.49 1.29
N ASN A 283 -18.69 4.79 1.49
CA ASN A 283 -19.41 5.52 2.54
C ASN A 283 -20.41 6.53 1.95
N ARG A 284 -19.91 7.55 1.22
CA ARG A 284 -20.78 8.63 0.73
C ARG A 284 -21.75 8.17 -0.33
N SER A 285 -21.29 7.33 -1.26
CA SER A 285 -22.13 6.79 -2.33
C SER A 285 -23.16 5.79 -1.80
N ALA A 286 -22.75 4.87 -0.91
CA ALA A 286 -23.66 3.94 -0.25
C ALA A 286 -24.79 4.68 0.48
N ARG A 287 -24.47 5.72 1.24
CA ARG A 287 -25.48 6.52 1.95
C ARG A 287 -26.47 7.21 1.02
N LYS A 288 -26.04 7.65 -0.16
CA LYS A 288 -26.94 8.25 -1.16
C LYS A 288 -27.94 7.28 -1.74
N CYS A 289 -27.64 5.98 -1.69
CA CYS A 289 -28.50 4.91 -2.11
C CYS A 289 -29.26 4.25 -0.93
N ASP A 290 -29.37 4.93 0.22
CA ASP A 290 -30.02 4.42 1.44
C ASP A 290 -29.43 3.09 1.95
N ILE A 291 -28.13 2.91 1.77
CA ILE A 291 -27.35 1.79 2.31
C ILE A 291 -26.62 2.29 3.55
N GLU A 292 -26.74 1.60 4.69
CA GLU A 292 -25.99 1.94 5.91
C GLU A 292 -24.49 1.74 5.68
N PRO A 293 -23.66 2.80 5.70
CA PRO A 293 -22.25 2.62 5.47
C PRO A 293 -21.50 2.35 6.78
N VAL A 294 -20.58 1.42 6.72
CA VAL A 294 -19.58 1.19 7.77
C VAL A 294 -18.20 1.47 7.20
N TRP A 295 -17.65 2.62 7.51
CA TRP A 295 -16.32 2.95 7.05
C TRP A 295 -15.25 2.19 7.81
N TYR A 296 -14.55 1.33 7.09
CA TYR A 296 -13.36 0.64 7.54
C TYR A 296 -12.13 1.41 7.08
N LYS A 297 -11.57 2.29 7.89
CA LYS A 297 -10.31 2.94 7.53
C LYS A 297 -9.20 1.89 7.41
N GLY A 298 -8.70 1.66 6.21
CA GLY A 298 -7.69 0.65 5.90
C GLY A 298 -6.41 0.75 6.74
N VAL A 299 -5.58 -0.26 6.73
CA VAL A 299 -4.35 -0.35 7.54
C VAL A 299 -3.29 0.64 7.09
N ASN A 300 -3.14 0.86 5.77
CA ASN A 300 -2.11 1.71 5.21
C ASN A 300 -2.28 3.20 5.54
N PRO A 301 -3.49 3.80 5.44
CA PRO A 301 -3.73 5.17 5.89
C PRO A 301 -3.55 5.41 7.39
N ARG A 302 -3.48 4.35 8.19
CA ARG A 302 -3.23 4.41 9.64
C ARG A 302 -1.76 4.27 9.98
N GLY A 303 -0.98 3.68 9.07
CA GLY A 303 0.41 3.38 9.28
C GLY A 303 1.33 4.59 9.22
N ASN A 304 2.58 4.38 9.62
CA ASN A 304 3.61 5.39 9.54
C ASN A 304 4.18 5.49 8.12
N ALA A 305 3.75 6.50 7.37
CA ALA A 305 4.18 6.74 5.99
C ALA A 305 5.69 7.07 5.87
N HIS A 306 6.36 7.45 6.97
CA HIS A 306 7.78 7.76 6.97
C HIS A 306 8.67 6.57 7.31
N ARG A 307 8.09 5.43 7.67
CA ARG A 307 8.86 4.22 7.93
C ARG A 307 9.57 3.77 6.67
N ALA A 308 10.89 3.58 6.77
CA ALA A 308 11.72 3.11 5.65
C ALA A 308 11.63 3.99 4.39
N PHE A 309 11.55 5.31 4.57
CA PHE A 309 11.46 6.28 3.44
C PHE A 309 12.76 6.30 2.60
N ASP A 310 13.86 5.84 3.14
CA ASP A 310 15.18 5.73 2.53
C ASP A 310 15.39 4.40 1.76
N MET A 311 14.47 3.46 1.88
CA MET A 311 14.46 2.24 1.08
C MET A 311 13.98 2.51 -0.36
N THR A 312 14.27 1.59 -1.27
CA THR A 312 13.71 1.64 -2.63
C THR A 312 12.17 1.62 -2.59
N SER A 313 11.54 2.16 -3.61
CA SER A 313 10.07 2.26 -3.67
C SER A 313 9.37 0.92 -3.46
N LEU A 314 9.87 -0.15 -4.07
CA LEU A 314 9.30 -1.49 -3.92
C LEU A 314 9.50 -2.05 -2.51
N ILE A 315 10.74 -2.05 -2.03
CA ILE A 315 11.09 -2.62 -0.73
C ILE A 315 10.44 -1.84 0.41
N GLY A 316 10.50 -0.51 0.36
CA GLY A 316 9.85 0.35 1.35
C GLY A 316 8.34 0.18 1.38
N SER A 317 7.70 0.03 0.22
CA SER A 317 6.27 -0.22 0.13
C SER A 317 5.89 -1.58 0.72
N ALA A 318 6.64 -2.63 0.40
CA ALA A 318 6.41 -3.97 0.95
C ALA A 318 6.62 -3.99 2.47
N TYR A 319 7.70 -3.38 2.95
CA TYR A 319 7.98 -3.31 4.38
C TYR A 319 6.88 -2.57 5.15
N ARG A 320 6.44 -1.40 4.67
CA ARG A 320 5.34 -0.65 5.29
C ARG A 320 4.03 -1.43 5.23
N GLY A 321 3.69 -2.02 4.09
CA GLY A 321 2.47 -2.79 3.92
C GLY A 321 2.36 -3.97 4.89
N ILE A 322 3.43 -4.76 5.03
CA ILE A 322 3.49 -5.90 5.96
C ILE A 322 3.36 -5.44 7.41
N VAL A 323 4.11 -4.41 7.80
CA VAL A 323 4.05 -3.89 9.17
C VAL A 323 2.70 -3.27 9.48
N ASN A 324 2.12 -2.51 8.55
CA ASN A 324 0.80 -1.90 8.73
C ASN A 324 -0.30 -2.96 8.83
N ALA A 325 -0.28 -3.98 7.99
CA ALA A 325 -1.23 -5.08 8.04
C ALA A 325 -1.22 -5.78 9.41
N LYS A 326 -0.07 -5.91 10.04
CA LYS A 326 0.07 -6.51 11.36
C LYS A 326 -0.31 -5.57 12.50
N LEU A 327 0.30 -4.38 12.54
CA LEU A 327 0.21 -3.48 13.70
C LEU A 327 -1.00 -2.54 13.64
N GLN A 328 -1.49 -2.19 12.45
CA GLN A 328 -2.56 -1.20 12.26
C GLN A 328 -3.92 -1.82 11.95
N ASN A 329 -4.02 -3.14 11.96
CA ASN A 329 -5.28 -3.81 11.70
C ASN A 329 -6.34 -3.53 12.78
N GLY A 330 -5.94 -3.41 14.04
CA GLY A 330 -6.83 -3.20 15.18
C GLY A 330 -7.46 -4.50 15.73
N ASP A 331 -7.03 -5.64 15.21
CA ASP A 331 -7.39 -6.98 15.66
C ASP A 331 -6.81 -7.26 17.06
N LYS A 332 -5.52 -6.98 17.23
CA LYS A 332 -4.78 -7.19 18.47
C LYS A 332 -3.98 -5.96 18.87
N GLN A 333 -3.73 -5.87 20.18
CA GLN A 333 -2.75 -4.95 20.74
C GLN A 333 -1.49 -5.75 21.09
N TYR A 334 -0.36 -5.19 20.71
CA TYR A 334 0.94 -5.81 20.94
C TYR A 334 1.72 -5.04 22.00
N SER A 335 2.63 -5.70 22.70
CA SER A 335 3.57 -5.00 23.57
C SER A 335 4.58 -4.20 22.74
N GLN A 336 5.15 -3.17 23.31
CA GLN A 336 6.20 -2.37 22.68
C GLN A 336 7.40 -3.22 22.22
N TYR A 337 7.75 -4.24 22.98
CA TYR A 337 8.83 -5.17 22.61
C TYR A 337 8.48 -6.01 21.39
N TYR A 338 7.24 -6.47 21.31
CA TYR A 338 6.77 -7.20 20.14
C TYR A 338 6.79 -6.32 18.88
N GLU A 339 6.29 -5.09 18.99
CA GLU A 339 6.29 -4.15 17.86
C GLU A 339 7.70 -3.81 17.40
N PHE A 340 8.62 -3.57 18.32
CA PHE A 340 10.03 -3.35 17.99
C PHE A 340 10.65 -4.57 17.31
N GLY A 341 10.42 -5.76 17.86
CA GLY A 341 10.89 -7.02 17.30
C GLY A 341 10.36 -7.24 15.90
N TYR A 342 9.05 -7.08 15.70
CA TYR A 342 8.42 -7.27 14.41
C TYR A 342 8.85 -6.22 13.37
N THR A 343 8.96 -4.96 13.79
CA THR A 343 9.24 -3.85 12.88
C THR A 343 10.71 -3.76 12.48
N TYR A 344 11.62 -3.96 13.41
CA TYR A 344 13.06 -3.71 13.19
C TYR A 344 13.93 -4.94 13.39
N ALA A 345 13.87 -5.58 14.56
CA ALA A 345 14.79 -6.66 14.88
C ALA A 345 14.55 -7.90 14.03
N GLY A 346 13.30 -8.26 13.76
CA GLY A 346 12.96 -9.43 12.94
C GLY A 346 13.47 -9.32 11.53
N PHE A 347 13.37 -8.14 10.92
CA PHE A 347 13.89 -7.89 9.57
C PHE A 347 15.41 -8.01 9.50
N LEU A 348 16.12 -7.45 10.50
CA LEU A 348 17.56 -7.57 10.61
C LEU A 348 17.99 -9.03 10.79
N VAL A 349 17.34 -9.75 11.72
CA VAL A 349 17.66 -11.15 12.02
C VAL A 349 17.39 -12.04 10.83
N LEU A 350 16.26 -11.84 10.12
CA LEU A 350 15.93 -12.57 8.89
C LEU A 350 17.03 -12.41 7.82
N GLY A 351 17.46 -11.18 7.56
CA GLY A 351 18.51 -10.88 6.61
C GLY A 351 19.85 -11.52 7.02
N TYR A 352 20.17 -11.49 8.31
CA TYR A 352 21.40 -12.08 8.82
C TYR A 352 21.38 -13.62 8.76
N CYS A 353 20.26 -14.26 9.10
CA CYS A 353 20.11 -15.71 8.94
C CYS A 353 20.23 -16.14 7.47
N LYS A 354 19.64 -15.37 6.56
CA LYS A 354 19.80 -15.64 5.13
C LYS A 354 21.25 -15.51 4.68
N PHE A 355 21.94 -14.46 5.11
CA PHE A 355 23.38 -14.30 4.83
C PHE A 355 24.21 -15.49 5.31
N ILE A 356 23.98 -15.95 6.57
CA ILE A 356 24.66 -17.13 7.11
C ILE A 356 24.41 -18.36 6.24
N ASN A 357 23.14 -18.62 5.90
CA ASN A 357 22.77 -19.78 5.08
C ASN A 357 23.41 -19.75 3.69
N ASP A 358 23.36 -18.61 3.01
CA ASP A 358 23.98 -18.46 1.70
C ASP A 358 25.49 -18.59 1.76
N TYR A 359 26.13 -18.04 2.79
CA TYR A 359 27.57 -18.16 3.03
C TYR A 359 27.97 -19.61 3.26
N CYS A 360 27.26 -20.33 4.13
CA CYS A 360 27.56 -21.75 4.42
C CYS A 360 27.41 -22.62 3.17
N LYS A 361 26.35 -22.43 2.38
CA LYS A 361 26.14 -23.16 1.12
C LYS A 361 27.26 -22.91 0.11
N ASN A 362 27.67 -21.65 -0.05
CA ASN A 362 28.69 -21.26 -1.02
C ASN A 362 30.11 -21.74 -0.64
N HIS A 363 30.35 -22.03 0.64
CA HIS A 363 31.66 -22.45 1.16
C HIS A 363 31.69 -23.90 1.66
N GLY A 364 30.62 -24.67 1.46
CA GLY A 364 30.58 -26.08 1.89
C GLY A 364 30.71 -26.26 3.40
N ILE A 365 30.09 -25.37 4.19
CA ILE A 365 30.13 -25.42 5.67
C ILE A 365 28.97 -26.32 6.14
N ASP A 366 29.30 -27.42 6.81
CA ASP A 366 28.33 -28.43 7.23
C ASP A 366 27.78 -28.21 8.64
N LYS A 367 28.45 -27.41 9.46
CA LYS A 367 28.03 -27.14 10.84
C LYS A 367 28.19 -25.68 11.22
N ILE A 368 27.17 -25.12 11.87
CA ILE A 368 27.13 -23.72 12.32
C ILE A 368 27.11 -23.67 13.84
N LEU A 369 28.03 -22.94 14.44
CA LEU A 369 28.09 -22.71 15.87
C LEU A 369 27.56 -21.33 16.21
N PHE A 370 26.51 -21.26 16.99
CA PHE A 370 25.94 -20.02 17.51
C PHE A 370 26.48 -19.76 18.92
N LEU A 371 27.34 -18.75 19.05
CA LEU A 371 27.97 -18.44 20.34
C LEU A 371 27.01 -17.71 21.29
N SER A 372 27.11 -18.04 22.56
CA SER A 372 26.35 -17.34 23.62
C SER A 372 26.79 -15.86 23.67
N ARG A 373 25.94 -14.95 24.00
CA ARG A 373 24.52 -14.87 24.34
C ARG A 373 23.66 -14.53 23.13
N ASP A 374 24.21 -13.73 22.22
CA ASP A 374 23.50 -13.16 21.05
C ASP A 374 23.07 -14.26 20.07
N GLY A 375 23.85 -15.35 19.98
CA GLY A 375 23.56 -16.50 19.15
C GLY A 375 22.26 -17.24 19.50
N TYR A 376 21.71 -17.08 20.72
CA TYR A 376 20.48 -17.75 21.12
C TYR A 376 19.27 -17.36 20.24
N ILE A 377 19.06 -16.05 20.07
CA ILE A 377 17.97 -15.54 19.24
C ILE A 377 18.20 -15.89 17.77
N LEU A 378 19.44 -15.74 17.30
CA LEU A 378 19.80 -16.05 15.92
C LEU A 378 19.58 -17.53 15.60
N LYS A 379 20.02 -18.44 16.48
CA LYS A 379 19.80 -19.89 16.32
C LYS A 379 18.31 -20.21 16.29
N SER A 380 17.53 -19.66 17.22
CA SER A 380 16.09 -19.91 17.33
C SER A 380 15.33 -19.51 16.05
N VAL A 381 15.76 -18.45 15.39
CA VAL A 381 15.20 -18.01 14.11
C VAL A 381 15.76 -18.82 12.93
N TYR A 382 17.07 -19.09 12.95
CA TYR A 382 17.76 -19.85 11.91
C TYR A 382 17.20 -21.27 11.77
N ASP A 383 17.03 -21.99 12.88
CA ASP A 383 16.47 -23.35 12.90
C ASP A 383 15.03 -23.42 12.36
N ARG A 384 14.25 -22.34 12.54
CA ARG A 384 12.89 -22.24 11.96
C ARG A 384 12.90 -21.99 10.45
N LEU A 385 13.87 -21.24 9.97
CA LEU A 385 14.01 -20.92 8.54
C LEU A 385 14.65 -22.06 7.75
N TYR A 386 15.57 -22.78 8.40
CA TYR A 386 16.39 -23.82 7.79
C TYR A 386 16.45 -25.07 8.70
N PRO A 387 15.36 -25.80 8.85
CA PRO A 387 15.23 -26.90 9.85
C PRO A 387 16.22 -28.05 9.60
N ASP A 388 16.65 -28.23 8.34
CA ASP A 388 17.57 -29.33 7.98
C ASP A 388 19.04 -28.96 8.21
N SER A 389 19.35 -27.79 8.73
CA SER A 389 20.73 -27.33 8.95
C SER A 389 21.28 -27.87 10.27
N ASN A 390 22.55 -28.30 10.21
CA ASN A 390 23.27 -28.75 11.41
C ASN A 390 23.77 -27.55 12.23
N THR A 391 23.06 -27.25 13.31
CA THR A 391 23.34 -26.07 14.15
C THR A 391 23.56 -26.48 15.61
N GLU A 392 24.48 -25.80 16.29
CA GLU A 392 24.75 -25.99 17.72
C GLU A 392 24.86 -24.64 18.42
N TYR A 393 24.36 -24.60 19.68
CA TYR A 393 24.52 -23.42 20.54
C TYR A 393 25.67 -23.68 21.53
N VAL A 394 26.63 -22.80 21.57
CA VAL A 394 27.87 -22.97 22.34
C VAL A 394 28.02 -21.85 23.38
N TYR A 395 28.34 -22.23 24.58
CA TYR A 395 28.60 -21.32 25.72
C TYR A 395 30.02 -20.76 25.72
#